data_093875902ff03574ba8c2cb4ba8286e2
#
_entry.id   093875902ff03574ba8c2cb4ba8286e2
#
_cell.length_a   1.000
_cell.length_b   1.000
_cell.length_c   1.000
_cell.angle_alpha   90.00
_cell.angle_beta   90.00
_cell.angle_gamma   90.00
#
_symmetry.space_group_name_H-M   'P 1'
#
loop_
_entity.id
_entity.type
_entity.pdbx_description
1 polymer ?
#
loop_
_entity_poly.entity_id
_entity_poly.type
_entity_poly.pdbx_seq_one_letter_code
_entity_poly.pdbx_strand_id
1 'polypeptide(L)'
;MSTIEQSIDVEVPVRTAYNQWTQFEEFPKFMDGIVEVKQLSDTRLLWRSEIGGVDESWEAEIDEQVPDMRIAWHSITGAKNAGVVTFHRLSDNKTRVMLQMDYDPKGVLDKLQAQAESGS
;
A
#
# COMPACT_ATOMS: atom_id res chain seq x y z
N MET A 1 4.85 15.56 5.60
CA MET A 1 4.56 14.21 5.11
C MET A 1 5.29 13.98 3.80
N SER A 2 5.74 12.78 3.57
CA SER A 2 6.41 12.41 2.32
C SER A 2 5.46 11.66 1.41
N THR A 3 5.68 11.80 0.12
CA THR A 3 4.86 11.14 -0.90
C THR A 3 5.75 10.20 -1.71
N ILE A 4 5.29 8.97 -1.89
CA ILE A 4 5.90 8.01 -2.80
C ILE A 4 5.02 7.96 -4.05
N GLU A 5 5.66 8.09 -5.20
CA GLU A 5 4.99 7.94 -6.48
C GLU A 5 5.75 6.91 -7.30
N GLN A 6 5.04 5.88 -7.75
CA GLN A 6 5.62 4.85 -8.61
C GLN A 6 4.62 4.50 -9.70
N SER A 7 5.14 4.16 -10.86
CA SER A 7 4.30 3.65 -11.93
C SER A 7 4.95 2.45 -12.58
N ILE A 8 4.12 1.53 -13.03
CA ILE A 8 4.55 0.34 -13.74
C ILE A 8 3.58 0.09 -14.89
N ASP A 9 4.13 -0.24 -16.05
CA ASP A 9 3.33 -0.66 -17.19
C ASP A 9 3.27 -2.19 -17.19
N VAL A 10 2.07 -2.73 -17.22
CA VAL A 10 1.84 -4.17 -17.25
C VAL A 10 1.13 -4.53 -18.55
N GLU A 11 1.53 -5.65 -19.14
CA GLU A 11 0.99 -6.09 -20.42
C GLU A 11 -0.23 -6.96 -20.23
N VAL A 12 -1.26 -6.38 -19.60
CA VAL A 12 -2.56 -7.01 -19.38
C VAL A 12 -3.66 -5.96 -19.54
N PRO A 13 -4.88 -6.38 -19.83
CA PRO A 13 -6.03 -5.47 -19.87
C PRO A 13 -6.25 -4.78 -18.52
N VAL A 14 -6.84 -3.60 -18.54
CA VAL A 14 -7.10 -2.83 -17.32
C VAL A 14 -7.91 -3.60 -16.28
N ARG A 15 -8.88 -4.39 -16.71
CA ARG A 15 -9.68 -5.23 -15.79
C ARG A 15 -8.81 -6.26 -15.09
N THR A 16 -7.89 -6.89 -15.79
CA THR A 16 -6.97 -7.87 -15.21
C THR A 16 -6.05 -7.21 -14.19
N ALA A 17 -5.49 -6.05 -14.54
CA ALA A 17 -4.66 -5.29 -13.63
C ALA A 17 -5.42 -4.90 -12.36
N TYR A 18 -6.62 -4.38 -12.51
CA TYR A 18 -7.47 -4.03 -11.37
C TYR A 18 -7.76 -5.24 -10.49
N ASN A 19 -8.14 -6.37 -11.09
CA ASN A 19 -8.46 -7.57 -10.33
C ASN A 19 -7.26 -8.10 -9.53
N GLN A 20 -6.05 -7.98 -10.06
CA GLN A 20 -4.84 -8.36 -9.33
C GLN A 20 -4.60 -7.45 -8.12
N TRP A 21 -4.85 -6.16 -8.26
CA TRP A 21 -4.65 -5.20 -7.17
C TRP A 21 -5.76 -5.22 -6.11
N THR A 22 -6.88 -5.90 -6.37
CA THR A 22 -7.89 -6.14 -5.33
C THR A 22 -7.56 -7.36 -4.48
N GLN A 23 -6.55 -8.14 -4.83
CA GLN A 23 -6.06 -9.24 -4.01
C GLN A 23 -5.05 -8.71 -3.01
N PHE A 24 -5.54 -8.03 -1.99
CA PHE A 24 -4.72 -7.29 -1.02
C PHE A 24 -3.73 -8.20 -0.29
N GLU A 25 -4.10 -9.44 -0.02
CA GLU A 25 -3.24 -10.39 0.69
C GLU A 25 -2.03 -10.82 -0.13
N GLU A 26 -1.98 -10.48 -1.41
CA GLU A 26 -0.83 -10.72 -2.29
C GLU A 26 0.17 -9.55 -2.30
N PHE A 27 -0.17 -8.43 -1.67
CA PHE A 27 0.66 -7.22 -1.69
C PHE A 27 2.09 -7.44 -1.18
N PRO A 28 2.36 -8.29 -0.18
CA PRO A 28 3.75 -8.55 0.24
C PRO A 28 4.67 -9.00 -0.88
N LYS A 29 4.11 -9.58 -1.95
CA LYS A 29 4.89 -10.01 -3.12
C LYS A 29 5.39 -8.85 -3.99
N PHE A 30 4.76 -7.68 -3.87
CA PHE A 30 5.06 -6.51 -4.71
C PHE A 30 5.67 -5.36 -3.94
N MET A 31 5.44 -5.30 -2.63
CA MET A 31 5.82 -4.16 -1.81
C MET A 31 6.89 -4.55 -0.80
N ASP A 32 8.09 -4.02 -0.99
CA ASP A 32 9.19 -4.24 -0.04
C ASP A 32 8.83 -3.66 1.32
N GLY A 33 9.16 -4.38 2.37
CA GLY A 33 8.87 -3.96 3.73
C GLY A 33 7.47 -4.31 4.23
N ILE A 34 6.56 -4.69 3.36
CA ILE A 34 5.24 -5.20 3.75
C ILE A 34 5.33 -6.72 3.84
N VAL A 35 5.11 -7.24 5.05
CA VAL A 35 5.26 -8.68 5.29
C VAL A 35 3.93 -9.41 5.33
N GLU A 36 2.83 -8.70 5.61
CA GLU A 36 1.51 -9.30 5.65
C GLU A 36 0.43 -8.26 5.40
N VAL A 37 -0.60 -8.63 4.66
CA VAL A 37 -1.83 -7.85 4.54
C VAL A 37 -2.99 -8.84 4.71
N LYS A 38 -3.89 -8.55 5.63
CA LYS A 38 -5.11 -9.36 5.85
C LYS A 38 -6.34 -8.51 5.60
N GLN A 39 -7.28 -9.06 4.85
CA GLN A 39 -8.57 -8.41 4.66
C GLN A 39 -9.50 -8.79 5.81
N LEU A 40 -9.87 -7.81 6.63
CA LEU A 40 -10.71 -8.00 7.80
C LEU A 40 -12.19 -7.92 7.45
N SER A 41 -12.53 -7.11 6.45
CA SER A 41 -13.89 -6.95 5.95
C SER A 41 -13.82 -6.43 4.52
N ASP A 42 -14.96 -6.14 3.90
CA ASP A 42 -15.02 -5.61 2.54
C ASP A 42 -14.24 -4.30 2.38
N THR A 43 -14.11 -3.51 3.47
CA THR A 43 -13.46 -2.21 3.43
C THR A 43 -12.30 -2.07 4.39
N ARG A 44 -11.96 -3.09 5.19
CA ARG A 44 -10.89 -3.01 6.18
C ARG A 44 -9.78 -3.99 5.91
N LEU A 45 -8.55 -3.47 6.07
CA LEU A 45 -7.33 -4.24 5.89
C LEU A 45 -6.45 -4.07 7.12
N LEU A 46 -5.76 -5.15 7.50
CA LEU A 46 -4.68 -5.10 8.48
C LEU A 46 -3.36 -5.25 7.73
N TRP A 47 -2.48 -4.27 7.90
CA TRP A 47 -1.16 -4.25 7.29
C TRP A 47 -0.11 -4.48 8.35
N ARG A 48 0.91 -5.24 8.01
CA ARG A 48 2.09 -5.40 8.85
C ARG A 48 3.34 -5.16 8.01
N SER A 49 4.22 -4.30 8.51
CA SER A 49 5.48 -4.01 7.85
C SER A 49 6.65 -4.32 8.77
N GLU A 50 7.79 -4.59 8.17
CA GLU A 50 9.05 -4.77 8.87
C GLU A 50 10.11 -3.97 8.10
N ILE A 51 10.56 -2.87 8.71
CA ILE A 51 11.54 -1.96 8.10
C ILE A 51 12.65 -1.72 9.11
N GLY A 52 13.87 -2.07 8.74
CA GLY A 52 15.03 -1.85 9.61
C GLY A 52 14.94 -2.60 10.94
N GLY A 53 14.29 -3.76 10.97
CA GLY A 53 14.09 -4.55 12.18
C GLY A 53 12.92 -4.07 13.05
N VAL A 54 12.17 -3.08 12.58
CA VAL A 54 11.01 -2.54 13.30
C VAL A 54 9.73 -3.11 12.69
N ASP A 55 8.96 -3.82 13.51
CA ASP A 55 7.63 -4.31 13.14
C ASP A 55 6.58 -3.25 13.45
N GLU A 56 5.72 -2.95 12.48
CA GLU A 56 4.57 -2.09 12.66
C GLU A 56 3.33 -2.74 12.09
N SER A 57 2.21 -2.51 12.76
CA SER A 57 0.91 -2.94 12.29
C SER A 57 -0.04 -1.76 12.31
N TRP A 58 -0.88 -1.68 11.31
CA TRP A 58 -1.94 -0.67 11.27
C TRP A 58 -3.14 -1.22 10.52
N GLU A 59 -4.29 -0.67 10.85
CA GLU A 59 -5.50 -0.94 10.09
C GLU A 59 -5.73 0.18 9.10
N ALA A 60 -6.18 -0.17 7.93
CA ALA A 60 -6.53 0.77 6.87
C ALA A 60 -7.96 0.54 6.42
N GLU A 61 -8.61 1.61 6.02
CA GLU A 61 -9.94 1.56 5.45
C GLU A 61 -9.89 1.94 3.98
N ILE A 62 -10.59 1.17 3.16
CA ILE A 62 -10.72 1.46 1.73
C ILE A 62 -11.78 2.54 1.58
N ASP A 63 -11.38 3.71 1.08
CA ASP A 63 -12.27 4.85 0.86
C ASP A 63 -13.02 4.74 -0.46
N GLU A 64 -12.33 4.27 -1.50
CA GLU A 64 -12.89 4.14 -2.82
C GLU A 64 -12.37 2.86 -3.47
N GLN A 65 -13.26 2.17 -4.14
CA GLN A 65 -12.91 1.01 -4.96
C GLN A 65 -13.76 1.09 -6.22
N VAL A 66 -13.21 1.76 -7.23
CA VAL A 66 -13.89 1.99 -8.50
C VAL A 66 -13.29 1.04 -9.53
N PRO A 67 -14.05 0.04 -10.01
CA PRO A 67 -13.53 -0.96 -10.95
C PRO A 67 -12.84 -0.33 -12.15
N ASP A 68 -11.67 -0.87 -12.49
CA ASP A 68 -10.84 -0.47 -13.63
C ASP A 68 -10.32 0.97 -13.57
N MET A 69 -10.52 1.67 -12.46
CA MET A 69 -10.12 3.08 -12.31
C MET A 69 -9.18 3.33 -11.16
N ARG A 70 -9.61 3.04 -9.91
CA ARG A 70 -8.79 3.36 -8.75
C ARG A 70 -9.21 2.61 -7.49
N ILE A 71 -8.25 2.48 -6.59
CA ILE A 71 -8.45 2.00 -5.23
C ILE A 71 -7.76 3.00 -4.31
N ALA A 72 -8.49 3.55 -3.34
CA ALA A 72 -7.95 4.51 -2.38
C ALA A 72 -8.19 4.01 -0.97
N TRP A 73 -7.22 4.28 -0.08
CA TRP A 73 -7.31 3.86 1.32
C TRP A 73 -6.60 4.87 2.23
N HIS A 74 -6.92 4.81 3.52
CA HIS A 74 -6.20 5.55 4.56
C HIS A 74 -6.05 4.70 5.81
N SER A 75 -5.02 4.97 6.60
CA SER A 75 -4.83 4.30 7.88
C SER A 75 -5.80 4.86 8.92
N ILE A 76 -6.33 3.98 9.77
CA ILE A 76 -7.21 4.37 10.88
C ILE A 76 -6.56 4.14 12.23
N THR A 77 -5.55 3.28 12.30
CA THR A 77 -4.75 3.06 13.51
C THR A 77 -3.28 2.94 13.13
N GLY A 78 -2.40 3.19 14.08
CA GLY A 78 -0.96 3.04 13.88
C GLY A 78 -0.35 4.18 13.08
N ALA A 79 0.65 3.85 12.24
CA ALA A 79 1.34 4.84 11.44
C ALA A 79 0.41 5.50 10.43
N LYS A 80 0.51 6.83 10.32
CA LYS A 80 -0.34 7.56 9.37
C LYS A 80 0.13 7.35 7.95
N ASN A 81 -0.76 6.84 7.12
CA ASN A 81 -0.53 6.75 5.69
C ASN A 81 -1.88 6.78 4.96
N ALA A 82 -1.82 7.17 3.71
CA ALA A 82 -2.96 7.12 2.81
C ALA A 82 -2.41 6.88 1.41
N GLY A 83 -3.15 6.17 0.59
CA GLY A 83 -2.67 5.85 -0.74
C GLY A 83 -3.80 5.74 -1.74
N VAL A 84 -3.41 5.83 -3.01
CA VAL A 84 -4.29 5.57 -4.13
C VAL A 84 -3.52 4.85 -5.22
N VAL A 85 -4.14 3.82 -5.77
CA VAL A 85 -3.67 3.14 -6.97
C VAL A 85 -4.63 3.49 -8.08
N THR A 86 -4.10 4.00 -9.18
CA THR A 86 -4.90 4.35 -10.36
C THR A 86 -4.48 3.47 -11.54
N PHE A 87 -5.44 3.19 -12.41
CA PHE A 87 -5.27 2.31 -13.54
C PHE A 87 -5.57 3.09 -14.81
N HIS A 88 -4.59 3.12 -15.72
CA HIS A 88 -4.69 3.88 -16.96
C HIS A 88 -4.53 2.94 -18.15
N ARG A 89 -5.61 2.77 -18.89
CA ARG A 89 -5.56 1.94 -20.09
C ARG A 89 -4.70 2.61 -21.16
N LEU A 90 -3.62 1.92 -21.57
CA LEU A 90 -2.76 2.38 -22.65
C LEU A 90 -3.18 1.74 -23.97
N SER A 91 -3.65 0.50 -23.94
CA SER A 91 -4.18 -0.24 -25.09
C SER A 91 -5.07 -1.35 -24.56
N ASP A 92 -5.62 -2.16 -25.45
CA ASP A 92 -6.48 -3.29 -25.08
C ASP A 92 -5.76 -4.30 -24.16
N ASN A 93 -4.43 -4.40 -24.28
CA ASN A 93 -3.63 -5.37 -23.55
C ASN A 93 -2.48 -4.71 -22.78
N LYS A 94 -2.58 -3.43 -22.48
CA LYS A 94 -1.54 -2.74 -21.74
C LYS A 94 -2.14 -1.70 -20.81
N THR A 95 -1.69 -1.70 -19.55
CA THR A 95 -2.21 -0.80 -18.52
C THR A 95 -1.05 -0.18 -17.77
N ARG A 96 -1.15 1.10 -17.45
CA ARG A 96 -0.24 1.76 -16.52
C ARG A 96 -0.89 1.79 -15.15
N VAL A 97 -0.21 1.20 -14.18
CA VAL A 97 -0.62 1.22 -12.79
C VAL A 97 0.23 2.26 -12.07
N MET A 98 -0.41 3.22 -11.44
CA MET A 98 0.27 4.28 -10.71
C MET A 98 -0.10 4.20 -9.24
N LEU A 99 0.93 4.11 -8.39
CA LEU A 99 0.78 4.15 -6.93
C LEU A 99 1.23 5.50 -6.42
N GLN A 100 0.39 6.12 -5.61
CA GLN A 100 0.73 7.35 -4.92
C GLN A 100 0.39 7.15 -3.45
N MET A 101 1.38 7.28 -2.57
CA MET A 101 1.19 7.03 -1.15
C MET A 101 1.84 8.15 -0.32
N ASP A 102 1.04 8.72 0.56
CA ASP A 102 1.51 9.68 1.55
C ASP A 102 1.75 8.96 2.86
N TYR A 103 2.87 9.24 3.51
CA TYR A 103 3.19 8.64 4.79
C TYR A 103 3.92 9.63 5.68
N ASP A 104 3.97 9.35 6.98
CA ASP A 104 4.68 10.16 7.95
C ASP A 104 6.05 9.54 8.23
N PRO A 105 7.13 10.06 7.61
CA PRO A 105 8.47 9.51 7.82
C PRO A 105 8.96 9.74 9.23
N LYS A 106 8.46 10.75 9.93
CA LYS A 106 8.87 11.05 11.31
C LYS A 106 8.46 9.92 12.25
N GLY A 107 7.26 9.37 12.09
CA GLY A 107 6.81 8.25 12.88
C GLY A 107 7.72 7.03 12.74
N VAL A 108 8.13 6.72 11.52
CA VAL A 108 9.03 5.61 11.24
C VAL A 108 10.41 5.89 11.84
N LEU A 109 10.95 7.09 11.65
CA LEU A 109 12.26 7.47 12.18
C LEU A 109 12.27 7.45 13.71
N ASP A 110 11.21 7.95 14.35
CA ASP A 110 11.10 7.95 15.80
C ASP A 110 11.12 6.52 16.36
N LYS A 111 10.46 5.59 15.68
CA LYS A 111 10.47 4.19 16.10
C LYS A 111 11.82 3.53 15.89
N LEU A 112 12.48 3.78 14.79
CA LEU A 112 13.83 3.27 14.54
C LEU A 112 14.81 3.80 15.58
N GLN A 113 14.71 5.08 15.94
CA GLN A 113 15.56 5.69 16.94
C GLN A 113 15.30 5.09 18.32
N ALA A 114 14.04 4.92 18.70
CA ALA A 114 13.69 4.33 19.99
C ALA A 114 14.22 2.90 20.11
N GLN A 115 14.14 2.13 19.04
CA GLN A 115 14.67 0.77 19.03
C GLN A 115 16.19 0.75 19.13
N ALA A 116 16.87 1.65 18.44
CA ALA A 116 18.32 1.76 18.53
C ALA A 116 18.77 2.12 19.95
N GLU A 117 18.07 3.03 20.62
CA GLU A 117 18.38 3.42 21.99
C GLU A 117 18.13 2.28 22.98
N SER A 118 17.07 1.51 22.80
CA SER A 118 16.75 0.40 23.69
C SER A 118 17.56 -0.87 23.39
N GLY A 119 18.06 -1.02 22.17
CA GLY A 119 18.85 -2.17 21.74
C GLY A 119 20.35 -2.02 22.02
N SER A 120 20.78 -0.88 22.45
CA SER A 120 22.17 -0.64 22.79
C SER A 120 22.39 -0.82 24.29
#